data_b47424c2526e6bea2e68c572bad2ec57
#
_entry.id   b47424c2526e6bea2e68c572bad2ec57
#
_cell.length_a   1.000
_cell.length_b   1.000
_cell.length_c   1.000
_cell.angle_alpha   90.00
_cell.angle_beta   90.00
_cell.angle_gamma   90.00
#
_symmetry.space_group_name_H-M   'P 1'
#
loop_
_entity.id
_entity.type
_entity.pdbx_description
1 polymer ?
#
loop_
_entity_poly.entity_id
_entity_poly.type
_entity_poly.pdbx_seq_one_letter_code
_entity_poly.pdbx_strand_id
1 'polypeptide(L)'
;MKTDRATITDVARQAGVSKATVSAVLNDTGSVKDSTRDRVLAAMERLNYRPTQLAGRTGARKAKSLGIVIKELDNPYYSEVALGARARAQENGYTLLVVSSEGDYEAERRAVELLQSKDVDGLIAMPVLDEHADLSHFFELKRRNFPFVLLEAVRGVPASLVDIDNVDASRRAVEHLIDLGHTRIVHFAGPSYSMHTIERLDGVRRACSASRLIFGDDDAVQAGAHLESGYRAGLEYFRAHAGDDRPTGVTCYNALVAIGLCRALHELGLRVPDDVSVVGFDDIPLIDYFQVPLTTISVPKFRMGELAAELLIRHVEAKAIVPPQRAYLDAPLVVRRSTRAVTRGNATAPQDALGTPARSTRRVAASRGQSH
;
A
#
# COMPACT_ATOMS: atom_id res chain seq x y z
N MET A 1 -24.76 31.80 -18.13
CA MET A 1 -23.89 32.83 -18.74
C MET A 1 -22.62 32.13 -19.20
N LYS A 2 -22.41 32.04 -20.54
CA LYS A 2 -21.15 31.55 -21.09
C LYS A 2 -20.08 32.60 -20.77
N THR A 3 -19.12 32.28 -19.93
CA THR A 3 -17.90 33.08 -19.75
C THR A 3 -17.09 32.95 -21.04
N ASP A 4 -17.11 33.98 -21.87
CA ASP A 4 -16.27 34.08 -23.08
C ASP A 4 -14.80 34.13 -22.64
N ARG A 5 -14.11 33.00 -22.68
CA ARG A 5 -12.67 32.93 -22.47
C ARG A 5 -12.00 33.59 -23.68
N ALA A 6 -11.14 34.58 -23.41
CA ALA A 6 -10.32 35.18 -24.44
C ALA A 6 -9.55 34.13 -25.23
N THR A 7 -9.46 34.31 -26.54
CA THR A 7 -8.80 33.38 -27.48
C THR A 7 -7.48 33.98 -28.00
N ILE A 8 -6.63 33.17 -28.61
CA ILE A 8 -5.40 33.63 -29.26
C ILE A 8 -5.70 34.68 -30.35
N THR A 9 -6.90 34.61 -30.93
CA THR A 9 -7.38 35.60 -31.94
C THR A 9 -7.63 36.95 -31.28
N ASP A 10 -8.14 36.99 -30.09
CA ASP A 10 -8.38 38.20 -29.36
C ASP A 10 -7.08 38.85 -28.90
N VAL A 11 -6.10 38.04 -28.46
CA VAL A 11 -4.73 38.51 -28.16
C VAL A 11 -4.09 39.11 -29.39
N ALA A 12 -4.18 38.45 -30.55
CA ALA A 12 -3.60 38.92 -31.80
C ALA A 12 -4.24 40.27 -32.22
N ARG A 13 -5.55 40.39 -32.11
CA ARG A 13 -6.28 41.63 -32.37
C ARG A 13 -5.86 42.74 -31.42
N GLN A 14 -5.78 42.47 -30.12
CA GLN A 14 -5.43 43.45 -29.08
C GLN A 14 -3.96 43.90 -29.21
N ALA A 15 -3.04 42.99 -29.56
CA ALA A 15 -1.64 43.31 -29.76
C ALA A 15 -1.32 43.93 -31.14
N GLY A 16 -2.27 43.94 -32.09
CA GLY A 16 -2.08 44.43 -33.46
C GLY A 16 -1.06 43.60 -34.24
N VAL A 17 -1.14 42.26 -34.11
CA VAL A 17 -0.24 41.33 -34.79
C VAL A 17 -1.01 40.12 -35.34
N SER A 18 -0.33 39.29 -36.15
CA SER A 18 -0.93 38.05 -36.65
C SER A 18 -1.02 36.99 -35.54
N LYS A 19 -1.95 36.03 -35.71
CA LYS A 19 -1.98 34.81 -34.84
C LYS A 19 -0.66 34.05 -34.84
N ALA A 20 0.01 34.01 -36.00
CA ALA A 20 1.34 33.36 -36.11
C ALA A 20 2.40 34.07 -35.25
N THR A 21 2.34 35.42 -35.18
CA THR A 21 3.24 36.21 -34.34
C THR A 21 3.00 35.95 -32.84
N VAL A 22 1.69 35.88 -32.42
CA VAL A 22 1.36 35.52 -31.04
C VAL A 22 1.84 34.12 -30.73
N SER A 23 1.65 33.16 -31.62
CA SER A 23 2.16 31.79 -31.46
C SER A 23 3.68 31.74 -31.38
N ALA A 24 4.39 32.51 -32.17
CA ALA A 24 5.86 32.59 -32.14
C ALA A 24 6.36 33.17 -30.82
N VAL A 25 5.68 34.18 -30.25
CA VAL A 25 6.00 34.72 -28.90
C VAL A 25 5.74 33.67 -27.81
N LEU A 26 4.62 32.95 -27.88
CA LEU A 26 4.24 31.93 -26.87
C LEU A 26 5.19 30.72 -26.88
N ASN A 27 5.69 30.35 -28.05
CA ASN A 27 6.54 29.16 -28.20
C ASN A 27 8.04 29.48 -28.25
N ASP A 28 8.40 30.76 -28.09
CA ASP A 28 9.76 31.26 -28.22
C ASP A 28 10.44 30.82 -29.52
N THR A 29 9.67 30.74 -30.60
CA THR A 29 10.12 30.30 -31.91
C THR A 29 10.21 31.51 -32.86
N GLY A 30 11.36 31.63 -33.53
CA GLY A 30 11.59 32.68 -34.52
C GLY A 30 12.07 34.01 -33.92
N SER A 31 12.61 34.86 -34.80
CA SER A 31 13.13 36.20 -34.44
C SER A 31 11.98 37.20 -34.33
N VAL A 32 11.32 37.26 -33.16
CA VAL A 32 10.31 38.32 -32.87
C VAL A 32 11.01 39.47 -32.17
N LYS A 33 10.83 40.72 -32.71
CA LYS A 33 11.38 41.93 -32.06
C LYS A 33 10.84 42.10 -30.64
N ASP A 34 11.72 42.51 -29.71
CA ASP A 34 11.35 42.69 -28.30
C ASP A 34 10.13 43.58 -28.09
N SER A 35 10.04 44.69 -28.82
CA SER A 35 8.86 45.58 -28.79
C SER A 35 7.54 44.91 -29.23
N THR A 36 7.61 43.89 -30.07
CA THR A 36 6.44 43.11 -30.47
C THR A 36 6.11 42.07 -29.42
N ARG A 37 7.14 41.46 -28.81
CA ARG A 37 6.99 40.53 -27.68
C ARG A 37 6.29 41.21 -26.48
N ASP A 38 6.71 42.41 -26.13
CA ASP A 38 6.17 43.18 -25.02
C ASP A 38 4.68 43.52 -25.28
N ARG A 39 4.32 43.93 -26.52
CA ARG A 39 2.92 44.19 -26.87
C ARG A 39 2.04 42.96 -26.75
N VAL A 40 2.52 41.80 -27.16
CA VAL A 40 1.80 40.52 -27.03
C VAL A 40 1.58 40.17 -25.58
N LEU A 41 2.63 40.22 -24.76
CA LEU A 41 2.56 39.92 -23.31
C LEU A 41 1.60 40.89 -22.61
N ALA A 42 1.63 42.19 -22.88
CA ALA A 42 0.72 43.15 -22.30
C ALA A 42 -0.74 42.89 -22.74
N ALA A 43 -0.97 42.46 -23.99
CA ALA A 43 -2.29 42.09 -24.45
C ALA A 43 -2.83 40.83 -23.76
N MET A 44 -1.97 39.85 -23.53
CA MET A 44 -2.35 38.63 -22.80
C MET A 44 -2.76 38.95 -21.35
N GLU A 45 -1.99 39.79 -20.66
CA GLU A 45 -2.29 40.24 -19.31
C GLU A 45 -3.64 41.00 -19.22
N ARG A 46 -3.88 41.97 -20.12
CA ARG A 46 -5.13 42.71 -20.15
C ARG A 46 -6.36 41.88 -20.41
N LEU A 47 -6.22 40.80 -21.23
CA LEU A 47 -7.32 39.90 -21.59
C LEU A 47 -7.43 38.72 -20.61
N ASN A 48 -6.56 38.66 -19.56
CA ASN A 48 -6.38 37.50 -18.69
C ASN A 48 -6.30 36.21 -19.51
N TYR A 49 -5.64 36.30 -20.67
CA TYR A 49 -5.46 35.18 -21.57
C TYR A 49 -4.31 34.30 -21.04
N ARG A 50 -4.65 33.11 -20.61
CA ARG A 50 -3.67 32.05 -20.34
C ARG A 50 -3.70 31.06 -21.49
N PRO A 51 -2.56 30.82 -22.17
CA PRO A 51 -2.52 29.80 -23.22
C PRO A 51 -3.02 28.49 -22.63
N THR A 52 -4.06 27.91 -23.21
CA THR A 52 -4.41 26.54 -22.93
C THR A 52 -3.32 25.69 -23.57
N GLN A 53 -2.56 24.91 -22.80
CA GLN A 53 -1.45 24.08 -23.27
C GLN A 53 -1.86 23.11 -24.42
N LEU A 54 -3.14 23.04 -24.75
CA LEU A 54 -3.74 22.16 -25.75
C LEU A 54 -3.81 22.77 -27.17
N ALA A 55 -3.54 24.05 -27.40
CA ALA A 55 -3.79 24.70 -28.70
C ALA A 55 -2.52 25.22 -29.40
N GLY A 56 -1.37 24.63 -29.23
CA GLY A 56 -0.18 25.23 -29.88
C GLY A 56 1.08 24.37 -29.96
N ARG A 57 0.97 23.05 -29.86
CA ARG A 57 2.20 22.20 -29.87
C ARG A 57 2.41 21.44 -31.19
N THR A 58 2.34 22.10 -32.32
CA THR A 58 3.05 21.68 -33.53
C THR A 58 4.52 22.11 -33.36
N GLY A 59 5.32 21.29 -32.66
CA GLY A 59 6.77 21.53 -32.53
C GLY A 59 7.33 21.58 -31.10
N ALA A 60 6.52 21.80 -30.06
CA ALA A 60 7.00 21.70 -28.67
C ALA A 60 7.03 20.22 -28.25
N ARG A 61 8.16 19.75 -27.74
CA ARG A 61 8.31 18.39 -27.18
C ARG A 61 7.19 18.10 -26.19
N LYS A 62 6.32 17.12 -26.47
CA LYS A 62 5.24 16.69 -25.58
C LYS A 62 5.86 16.47 -24.19
N ALA A 63 5.30 17.07 -23.13
CA ALA A 63 5.82 16.85 -21.79
C ALA A 63 5.69 15.37 -21.49
N LYS A 64 6.81 14.71 -21.23
CA LYS A 64 6.84 13.31 -20.82
C LYS A 64 6.04 13.15 -19.52
N SER A 65 5.01 12.33 -19.53
CA SER A 65 4.16 12.11 -18.37
C SER A 65 3.75 10.65 -18.25
N LEU A 66 3.78 10.12 -17.02
CA LEU A 66 3.29 8.81 -16.66
C LEU A 66 2.11 8.95 -15.71
N GLY A 67 1.20 7.99 -15.72
CA GLY A 67 0.12 7.89 -14.75
C GLY A 67 0.37 6.73 -13.77
N ILE A 68 -0.11 6.90 -12.54
CA ILE A 68 -0.27 5.78 -11.62
C ILE A 68 -1.66 5.82 -10.99
N VAL A 69 -2.36 4.69 -11.03
CA VAL A 69 -3.62 4.49 -10.31
C VAL A 69 -3.32 3.61 -9.11
N ILE A 70 -3.54 4.17 -7.92
CA ILE A 70 -3.40 3.47 -6.63
C ILE A 70 -4.78 3.17 -6.04
N LYS A 71 -4.86 2.19 -5.12
CA LYS A 71 -6.15 1.83 -4.51
C LYS A 71 -6.62 2.87 -3.50
N GLU A 72 -5.71 3.37 -2.64
CA GLU A 72 -6.05 4.24 -1.51
C GLU A 72 -4.92 5.21 -1.22
N LEU A 73 -5.24 6.47 -0.89
CA LEU A 73 -4.24 7.49 -0.55
C LEU A 73 -3.79 7.41 0.91
N ASP A 74 -4.66 6.96 1.80
CA ASP A 74 -4.43 6.89 3.25
C ASP A 74 -3.65 5.64 3.68
N ASN A 75 -3.52 4.64 2.81
CA ASN A 75 -2.71 3.46 3.09
C ASN A 75 -1.24 3.72 2.72
N PRO A 76 -0.31 3.73 3.71
CA PRO A 76 1.11 4.01 3.48
C PRO A 76 1.80 3.08 2.47
N TYR A 77 1.27 1.87 2.26
CA TYR A 77 1.78 0.96 1.25
C TYR A 77 1.76 1.60 -0.14
N TYR A 78 0.59 2.11 -0.55
CA TYR A 78 0.42 2.68 -1.90
C TYR A 78 1.16 4.00 -2.07
N SER A 79 1.19 4.82 -1.02
CA SER A 79 1.92 6.09 -1.03
C SER A 79 3.42 5.87 -1.24
N GLU A 80 4.01 4.87 -0.59
CA GLU A 80 5.44 4.55 -0.71
C GLU A 80 5.80 4.02 -2.11
N VAL A 81 4.94 3.18 -2.70
CA VAL A 81 5.10 2.74 -4.10
C VAL A 81 5.03 3.93 -5.06
N ALA A 82 4.06 4.83 -4.87
CA ALA A 82 3.94 6.03 -5.71
C ALA A 82 5.16 6.95 -5.59
N LEU A 83 5.77 7.05 -4.40
CA LEU A 83 7.01 7.81 -4.19
C LEU A 83 8.19 7.20 -4.97
N GLY A 84 8.34 5.88 -4.97
CA GLY A 84 9.37 5.19 -5.76
C GLY A 84 9.17 5.39 -7.27
N ALA A 85 7.92 5.22 -7.74
CA ALA A 85 7.58 5.47 -9.14
C ALA A 85 7.87 6.91 -9.57
N ARG A 86 7.55 7.89 -8.69
CA ARG A 86 7.86 9.30 -8.93
C ARG A 86 9.34 9.57 -9.03
N ALA A 87 10.14 9.01 -8.10
CA ALA A 87 11.59 9.20 -8.10
C ALA A 87 12.19 8.73 -9.43
N ARG A 88 11.86 7.53 -9.86
CA ARG A 88 12.36 6.97 -11.13
C ARG A 88 11.84 7.74 -12.35
N ALA A 89 10.58 8.16 -12.36
CA ALA A 89 10.01 8.98 -13.42
C ALA A 89 10.78 10.31 -13.56
N GLN A 90 11.03 11.03 -12.46
CA GLN A 90 11.76 12.30 -12.46
C GLN A 90 13.20 12.17 -12.97
N GLU A 91 13.93 11.12 -12.58
CA GLU A 91 15.29 10.84 -13.08
C GLU A 91 15.34 10.71 -14.61
N ASN A 92 14.25 10.25 -15.21
CA ASN A 92 14.14 10.06 -16.68
C ASN A 92 13.38 11.21 -17.38
N GLY A 93 13.14 12.32 -16.66
CA GLY A 93 12.49 13.52 -17.21
C GLY A 93 10.99 13.38 -17.43
N TYR A 94 10.33 12.44 -16.71
CA TYR A 94 8.89 12.27 -16.69
C TYR A 94 8.26 12.92 -15.45
N THR A 95 7.04 13.45 -15.62
CA THR A 95 6.16 13.81 -14.51
C THR A 95 5.24 12.65 -14.20
N LEU A 96 5.06 12.29 -12.92
CA LEU A 96 4.09 11.28 -12.51
C LEU A 96 2.79 11.94 -12.06
N LEU A 97 1.67 11.54 -12.66
CA LEU A 97 0.31 11.88 -12.23
C LEU A 97 -0.24 10.74 -11.38
N VAL A 98 -0.66 11.05 -10.14
CA VAL A 98 -1.19 10.06 -9.20
C VAL A 98 -2.70 10.25 -9.08
N VAL A 99 -3.46 9.17 -9.25
CA VAL A 99 -4.92 9.13 -9.05
C VAL A 99 -5.24 7.95 -8.15
N SER A 100 -6.17 8.13 -7.22
CA SER A 100 -6.68 7.05 -6.38
C SER A 100 -8.04 6.59 -6.85
N SER A 101 -8.31 5.28 -6.71
CA SER A 101 -9.62 4.67 -6.96
C SER A 101 -10.44 4.49 -5.68
N GLU A 102 -9.82 4.70 -4.51
CA GLU A 102 -10.44 4.44 -3.19
C GLU A 102 -11.08 3.04 -3.09
N GLY A 103 -10.44 2.05 -3.73
CA GLY A 103 -10.90 0.66 -3.73
C GLY A 103 -12.16 0.40 -4.57
N ASP A 104 -12.65 1.38 -5.36
CA ASP A 104 -13.80 1.26 -6.23
C ASP A 104 -13.38 1.03 -7.68
N TYR A 105 -13.84 -0.06 -8.30
CA TYR A 105 -13.44 -0.45 -9.66
C TYR A 105 -13.97 0.50 -10.73
N GLU A 106 -15.14 1.13 -10.52
CA GLU A 106 -15.66 2.15 -11.42
C GLU A 106 -14.83 3.43 -11.35
N ALA A 107 -14.36 3.81 -10.14
CA ALA A 107 -13.43 4.92 -9.99
C ALA A 107 -12.07 4.60 -10.62
N GLU A 108 -11.59 3.34 -10.54
CA GLU A 108 -10.38 2.90 -11.23
C GLU A 108 -10.51 3.06 -12.74
N ARG A 109 -11.62 2.58 -13.33
CA ARG A 109 -11.90 2.75 -14.77
C ARG A 109 -11.89 4.22 -15.16
N ARG A 110 -12.59 5.09 -14.40
CA ARG A 110 -12.60 6.54 -14.64
C ARG A 110 -11.20 7.16 -14.48
N ALA A 111 -10.38 6.68 -13.53
CA ALA A 111 -9.02 7.15 -13.34
C ALA A 111 -8.13 6.81 -14.56
N VAL A 112 -8.24 5.58 -15.09
CA VAL A 112 -7.54 5.15 -16.30
C VAL A 112 -7.95 6.01 -17.50
N GLU A 113 -9.27 6.22 -17.72
CA GLU A 113 -9.80 7.07 -18.79
C GLU A 113 -9.32 8.53 -18.65
N LEU A 114 -9.33 9.06 -17.42
CA LEU A 114 -8.85 10.42 -17.13
C LEU A 114 -7.36 10.56 -17.49
N LEU A 115 -6.52 9.65 -17.05
CA LEU A 115 -5.09 9.69 -17.33
C LEU A 115 -4.80 9.59 -18.83
N GLN A 116 -5.52 8.72 -19.55
CA GLN A 116 -5.43 8.64 -21.01
C GLN A 116 -5.87 9.98 -21.67
N SER A 117 -6.93 10.62 -21.16
CA SER A 117 -7.39 11.93 -21.68
C SER A 117 -6.42 13.08 -21.40
N LYS A 118 -5.48 12.90 -20.45
CA LYS A 118 -4.39 13.83 -20.15
C LYS A 118 -3.13 13.54 -20.97
N ASP A 119 -3.22 12.62 -21.94
CA ASP A 119 -2.12 12.26 -22.83
C ASP A 119 -0.88 11.73 -22.07
N VAL A 120 -1.07 10.96 -20.97
CA VAL A 120 0.05 10.27 -20.36
C VAL A 120 0.63 9.24 -21.34
N ASP A 121 1.94 9.05 -21.29
CA ASP A 121 2.65 8.17 -22.22
C ASP A 121 2.53 6.69 -21.82
N GLY A 122 2.19 6.42 -20.55
CA GLY A 122 1.99 5.07 -20.01
C GLY A 122 1.41 5.09 -18.62
N LEU A 123 1.03 3.91 -18.10
CA LEU A 123 0.28 3.74 -16.86
C LEU A 123 0.86 2.66 -15.97
N ILE A 124 0.97 2.93 -14.67
CA ILE A 124 1.13 1.92 -13.61
C ILE A 124 -0.23 1.75 -12.95
N ALA A 125 -0.67 0.52 -12.67
CA ALA A 125 -1.93 0.29 -11.99
C ALA A 125 -1.79 -0.77 -10.89
N MET A 126 -2.51 -0.51 -9.79
CA MET A 126 -2.79 -1.46 -8.73
C MET A 126 -4.26 -1.84 -8.84
N PRO A 127 -4.60 -2.96 -9.53
CA PRO A 127 -5.98 -3.27 -9.91
C PRO A 127 -6.87 -3.42 -8.68
N VAL A 128 -8.07 -2.86 -8.75
CA VAL A 128 -9.15 -3.18 -7.81
C VAL A 128 -9.77 -4.49 -8.27
N LEU A 129 -9.50 -5.54 -7.52
CA LEU A 129 -10.05 -6.87 -7.79
C LEU A 129 -11.18 -7.13 -6.80
N ASP A 130 -12.38 -7.34 -7.33
CA ASP A 130 -13.56 -7.65 -6.55
C ASP A 130 -14.45 -8.64 -7.32
N GLU A 131 -15.43 -9.22 -6.67
CA GLU A 131 -16.27 -10.28 -7.26
C GLU A 131 -17.00 -9.80 -8.52
N HIS A 132 -17.34 -8.51 -8.58
CA HIS A 132 -18.12 -7.90 -9.64
C HIS A 132 -17.32 -6.93 -10.52
N ALA A 133 -15.99 -6.84 -10.30
CA ALA A 133 -15.16 -5.89 -11.02
C ALA A 133 -15.16 -6.14 -12.54
N ASP A 134 -15.57 -5.13 -13.29
CA ASP A 134 -15.37 -5.11 -14.74
C ASP A 134 -13.96 -4.59 -15.06
N LEU A 135 -13.05 -5.51 -15.35
CA LEU A 135 -11.65 -5.23 -15.69
C LEU A 135 -11.43 -4.97 -17.19
N SER A 136 -12.49 -4.70 -17.94
CA SER A 136 -12.46 -4.49 -19.40
C SER A 136 -11.49 -3.39 -19.83
N HIS A 137 -11.29 -2.36 -18.99
CA HIS A 137 -10.35 -1.27 -19.25
C HIS A 137 -8.90 -1.76 -19.38
N PHE A 138 -8.46 -2.79 -18.64
CA PHE A 138 -7.11 -3.37 -18.81
C PHE A 138 -6.98 -4.16 -20.12
N PHE A 139 -8.04 -4.87 -20.51
CA PHE A 139 -8.08 -5.53 -21.83
C PHE A 139 -8.06 -4.51 -22.97
N GLU A 140 -8.72 -3.36 -22.78
CA GLU A 140 -8.74 -2.26 -23.74
C GLU A 140 -7.34 -1.61 -23.87
N LEU A 141 -6.63 -1.35 -22.75
CA LEU A 141 -5.25 -0.88 -22.78
C LEU A 141 -4.38 -1.84 -23.60
N LYS A 142 -4.52 -3.14 -23.37
CA LYS A 142 -3.78 -4.17 -24.10
C LYS A 142 -4.12 -4.17 -25.58
N ARG A 143 -5.40 -4.12 -25.92
CA ARG A 143 -5.88 -4.10 -27.33
C ARG A 143 -5.35 -2.91 -28.09
N ARG A 144 -5.23 -1.75 -27.45
CA ARG A 144 -4.68 -0.52 -28.03
C ARG A 144 -3.15 -0.46 -28.02
N ASN A 145 -2.47 -1.47 -27.51
CA ASN A 145 -1.03 -1.45 -27.25
C ASN A 145 -0.58 -0.23 -26.42
N PHE A 146 -1.43 0.25 -25.52
CA PHE A 146 -1.06 1.31 -24.60
C PHE A 146 -0.09 0.76 -23.54
N PRO A 147 1.07 1.41 -23.30
CA PRO A 147 2.05 0.92 -22.33
C PRO A 147 1.48 0.93 -20.91
N PHE A 148 1.48 -0.21 -20.23
CA PHE A 148 1.13 -0.28 -18.81
C PHE A 148 1.85 -1.39 -18.07
N VAL A 149 2.00 -1.22 -16.75
CA VAL A 149 2.59 -2.16 -15.80
C VAL A 149 1.62 -2.35 -14.64
N LEU A 150 1.43 -3.58 -14.22
CA LEU A 150 0.59 -3.95 -13.09
C LEU A 150 1.42 -4.24 -11.84
N LEU A 151 0.86 -3.98 -10.66
CA LEU A 151 1.44 -4.29 -9.34
C LEU A 151 0.64 -5.37 -8.59
N GLU A 152 -0.34 -5.93 -9.23
CA GLU A 152 -1.05 -7.16 -8.89
C GLU A 152 -1.55 -7.79 -10.20
N ALA A 153 -1.48 -9.09 -10.33
CA ALA A 153 -1.83 -9.77 -11.57
C ALA A 153 -3.36 -9.75 -11.83
N VAL A 154 -3.75 -9.41 -13.06
CA VAL A 154 -5.13 -9.55 -13.55
C VAL A 154 -5.23 -10.80 -14.41
N ARG A 155 -6.14 -11.70 -14.06
CA ARG A 155 -6.35 -12.96 -14.81
C ARG A 155 -6.72 -12.64 -16.27
N GLY A 156 -6.05 -13.30 -17.21
CA GLY A 156 -6.32 -13.15 -18.64
C GLY A 156 -5.71 -11.89 -19.28
N VAL A 157 -5.09 -10.98 -18.51
CA VAL A 157 -4.41 -9.80 -19.04
C VAL A 157 -2.88 -10.03 -19.05
N PRO A 158 -2.27 -10.29 -20.22
CA PRO A 158 -0.82 -10.43 -20.32
C PRO A 158 -0.16 -9.05 -20.29
N ALA A 159 0.13 -8.55 -19.09
CA ALA A 159 0.81 -7.29 -18.82
C ALA A 159 2.15 -7.50 -18.14
N SER A 160 3.04 -6.50 -18.18
CA SER A 160 4.20 -6.47 -17.31
C SER A 160 3.76 -6.34 -15.86
N LEU A 161 4.43 -7.07 -14.97
CA LEU A 161 4.09 -7.20 -13.56
C LEU A 161 5.34 -6.95 -12.71
N VAL A 162 5.21 -6.15 -11.67
CA VAL A 162 6.17 -6.06 -10.58
C VAL A 162 5.47 -6.45 -9.30
N ASP A 163 5.95 -7.48 -8.63
CA ASP A 163 5.34 -8.05 -7.44
C ASP A 163 6.41 -8.68 -6.54
N ILE A 164 6.00 -9.33 -5.48
CA ILE A 164 6.78 -10.23 -4.65
C ILE A 164 6.28 -11.67 -4.81
N ASP A 165 7.06 -12.66 -4.37
CA ASP A 165 6.54 -14.02 -4.19
C ASP A 165 5.69 -14.08 -2.92
N ASN A 166 4.39 -13.81 -3.05
CA ASN A 166 3.43 -13.80 -1.94
C ASN A 166 3.29 -15.18 -1.28
N VAL A 167 3.43 -16.27 -2.08
CA VAL A 167 3.36 -17.64 -1.55
C VAL A 167 4.53 -17.90 -0.62
N ASP A 168 5.76 -17.63 -1.09
CA ASP A 168 6.96 -17.85 -0.29
C ASP A 168 7.03 -16.92 0.92
N ALA A 169 6.66 -15.65 0.76
CA ALA A 169 6.63 -14.67 1.84
C ALA A 169 5.69 -15.10 2.98
N SER A 170 4.47 -15.54 2.65
CA SER A 170 3.50 -16.02 3.65
C SER A 170 3.92 -17.34 4.26
N ARG A 171 4.51 -18.25 3.48
CA ARG A 171 5.11 -19.49 4.02
C ARG A 171 6.14 -19.18 5.11
N ARG A 172 7.08 -18.25 4.86
CA ARG A 172 8.09 -17.82 5.83
C ARG A 172 7.48 -17.21 7.10
N ALA A 173 6.39 -16.45 6.97
CA ALA A 173 5.69 -15.87 8.11
C ALA A 173 5.11 -16.94 9.04
N VAL A 174 4.53 -18.02 8.47
CA VAL A 174 3.97 -19.14 9.23
C VAL A 174 5.07 -20.03 9.80
N GLU A 175 6.10 -20.35 9.02
CA GLU A 175 7.24 -21.13 9.48
C GLU A 175 7.90 -20.50 10.71
N HIS A 176 8.04 -19.17 10.74
CA HIS A 176 8.54 -18.47 11.92
C HIS A 176 7.68 -18.73 13.17
N LEU A 177 6.35 -18.75 13.06
CA LEU A 177 5.47 -19.08 14.18
C LEU A 177 5.63 -20.56 14.60
N ILE A 178 5.74 -21.46 13.62
CA ILE A 178 5.95 -22.89 13.87
C ILE A 178 7.28 -23.14 14.59
N ASP A 179 8.35 -22.48 14.15
CA ASP A 179 9.68 -22.55 14.77
C ASP A 179 9.68 -22.04 16.23
N LEU A 180 8.79 -21.10 16.54
CA LEU A 180 8.54 -20.61 17.89
C LEU A 180 7.65 -21.56 18.73
N GLY A 181 7.20 -22.69 18.16
CA GLY A 181 6.42 -23.71 18.82
C GLY A 181 4.90 -23.51 18.79
N HIS A 182 4.40 -22.58 17.98
CA HIS A 182 2.96 -22.43 17.80
C HIS A 182 2.41 -23.60 16.98
N THR A 183 1.40 -24.28 17.52
CA THR A 183 0.72 -25.42 16.88
C THR A 183 -0.68 -25.08 16.43
N ARG A 184 -1.22 -23.96 16.89
CA ARG A 184 -2.53 -23.46 16.53
C ARG A 184 -2.39 -22.05 15.94
N ILE A 185 -2.46 -21.99 14.62
CA ILE A 185 -2.20 -20.79 13.82
C ILE A 185 -3.44 -20.47 13.01
N VAL A 186 -3.81 -19.19 13.00
CA VAL A 186 -4.91 -18.65 12.20
C VAL A 186 -4.40 -17.56 11.27
N HIS A 187 -5.01 -17.43 10.10
CA HIS A 187 -4.69 -16.40 9.13
C HIS A 187 -5.86 -15.42 8.96
N PHE A 188 -5.64 -14.15 9.27
CA PHE A 188 -6.59 -13.07 9.00
C PHE A 188 -6.44 -12.64 7.54
N ALA A 189 -7.26 -13.25 6.69
CA ALA A 189 -7.18 -13.17 5.24
C ALA A 189 -7.76 -11.86 4.69
N GLY A 190 -7.23 -11.44 3.55
CA GLY A 190 -7.72 -10.29 2.78
C GLY A 190 -9.00 -10.61 1.97
N PRO A 191 -9.39 -9.69 1.07
CA PRO A 191 -10.52 -9.90 0.17
C PRO A 191 -10.34 -11.15 -0.68
N SER A 192 -11.37 -12.01 -0.77
CA SER A 192 -11.29 -13.34 -1.39
C SER A 192 -10.97 -13.33 -2.88
N TYR A 193 -11.26 -12.25 -3.58
CA TYR A 193 -11.04 -12.04 -5.01
C TYR A 193 -9.63 -11.51 -5.35
N SER A 194 -8.89 -10.99 -4.38
CA SER A 194 -7.51 -10.52 -4.59
C SER A 194 -6.57 -11.69 -4.85
N MET A 195 -5.72 -11.57 -5.89
CA MET A 195 -4.69 -12.56 -6.17
C MET A 195 -3.69 -12.67 -5.01
N HIS A 196 -3.34 -11.54 -4.37
CA HIS A 196 -2.48 -11.54 -3.19
C HIS A 196 -3.08 -12.34 -2.03
N THR A 197 -4.41 -12.28 -1.81
CA THR A 197 -5.07 -13.10 -0.78
C THR A 197 -4.95 -14.59 -1.10
N ILE A 198 -5.22 -14.96 -2.36
CA ILE A 198 -5.16 -16.36 -2.81
C ILE A 198 -3.74 -16.91 -2.64
N GLU A 199 -2.74 -16.17 -3.08
CA GLU A 199 -1.33 -16.56 -2.99
C GLU A 199 -0.83 -16.62 -1.54
N ARG A 200 -1.17 -15.61 -0.71
CA ARG A 200 -0.78 -15.60 0.71
C ARG A 200 -1.42 -16.77 1.47
N LEU A 201 -2.69 -17.05 1.22
CA LEU A 201 -3.37 -18.20 1.83
C LEU A 201 -2.77 -19.54 1.36
N ASP A 202 -2.35 -19.66 0.10
CA ASP A 202 -1.64 -20.84 -0.40
C ASP A 202 -0.30 -21.03 0.34
N GLY A 203 0.46 -19.95 0.58
CA GLY A 203 1.69 -20.00 1.37
C GLY A 203 1.45 -20.47 2.81
N VAL A 204 0.40 -19.97 3.46
CA VAL A 204 -0.03 -20.42 4.81
C VAL A 204 -0.33 -21.91 4.82
N ARG A 205 -1.17 -22.38 3.89
CA ARG A 205 -1.56 -23.81 3.77
C ARG A 205 -0.35 -24.71 3.54
N ARG A 206 0.60 -24.28 2.69
CA ARG A 206 1.85 -25.04 2.44
C ARG A 206 2.70 -25.18 3.68
N ALA A 207 2.91 -24.11 4.45
CA ALA A 207 3.71 -24.16 5.68
C ALA A 207 3.06 -25.06 6.73
N CYS A 208 1.76 -24.94 6.97
CA CYS A 208 1.03 -25.80 7.90
C CYS A 208 1.09 -27.26 7.49
N SER A 209 0.85 -27.57 6.20
CA SER A 209 0.90 -28.93 5.66
C SER A 209 2.29 -29.56 5.79
N ALA A 210 3.35 -28.82 5.47
CA ALA A 210 4.74 -29.29 5.59
C ALA A 210 5.10 -29.65 7.04
N SER A 211 4.53 -28.92 8.01
CA SER A 211 4.75 -29.14 9.44
C SER A 211 3.68 -30.04 10.08
N ARG A 212 2.80 -30.64 9.29
CA ARG A 212 1.71 -31.50 9.74
C ARG A 212 0.74 -30.82 10.70
N LEU A 213 0.60 -29.52 10.63
CA LEU A 213 -0.42 -28.78 11.35
C LEU A 213 -1.75 -28.83 10.58
N ILE A 214 -2.83 -28.97 11.32
CA ILE A 214 -4.18 -28.86 10.75
C ILE A 214 -4.46 -27.36 10.52
N PHE A 215 -4.86 -27.02 9.29
CA PHE A 215 -5.31 -25.68 8.91
C PHE A 215 -6.55 -25.86 8.02
N GLY A 216 -7.71 -25.61 8.61
CA GLY A 216 -9.02 -25.71 7.93
C GLY A 216 -9.50 -24.37 7.39
N ASP A 217 -10.72 -24.38 6.86
CA ASP A 217 -11.32 -23.15 6.32
C ASP A 217 -11.67 -22.14 7.45
N ASP A 218 -12.00 -22.63 8.65
CA ASP A 218 -12.26 -21.79 9.83
C ASP A 218 -11.00 -21.10 10.36
N ASP A 219 -9.82 -21.59 9.99
CA ASP A 219 -8.54 -20.95 10.34
C ASP A 219 -8.17 -19.80 9.38
N ALA A 220 -8.95 -19.59 8.30
CA ALA A 220 -8.81 -18.49 7.36
C ALA A 220 -9.93 -17.45 7.58
N VAL A 221 -9.71 -16.54 8.52
CA VAL A 221 -10.69 -15.52 8.94
C VAL A 221 -10.76 -14.41 7.90
N GLN A 222 -11.94 -14.13 7.36
CA GLN A 222 -12.14 -13.01 6.42
C GLN A 222 -12.05 -11.68 7.17
N ALA A 223 -10.91 -11.03 7.07
CA ALA A 223 -10.60 -9.78 7.80
C ALA A 223 -10.56 -8.54 6.90
N GLY A 224 -10.69 -8.71 5.58
CA GLY A 224 -10.59 -7.60 4.64
C GLY A 224 -9.17 -7.01 4.56
N ALA A 225 -9.05 -5.71 4.27
CA ALA A 225 -7.76 -5.06 4.03
C ALA A 225 -7.49 -3.82 4.91
N HIS A 226 -8.44 -3.42 5.78
CA HIS A 226 -8.41 -2.15 6.51
C HIS A 226 -8.33 -2.35 8.03
N LEU A 227 -7.96 -1.28 8.74
CA LEU A 227 -7.88 -1.24 10.21
C LEU A 227 -9.17 -1.70 10.88
N GLU A 228 -10.28 -1.12 10.47
CA GLU A 228 -11.59 -1.40 11.09
C GLU A 228 -12.08 -2.83 10.84
N SER A 229 -11.85 -3.36 9.63
CA SER A 229 -12.23 -4.73 9.31
C SER A 229 -11.37 -5.75 10.08
N GLY A 230 -10.07 -5.50 10.21
CA GLY A 230 -9.18 -6.30 11.05
C GLY A 230 -9.57 -6.27 12.54
N TYR A 231 -9.97 -5.11 13.04
CA TYR A 231 -10.45 -4.96 14.42
C TYR A 231 -11.75 -5.74 14.66
N ARG A 232 -12.75 -5.58 13.79
CA ARG A 232 -14.03 -6.30 13.92
C ARG A 232 -13.86 -7.81 13.83
N ALA A 233 -13.12 -8.28 12.83
CA ALA A 233 -12.82 -9.70 12.68
C ALA A 233 -12.07 -10.25 13.89
N GLY A 234 -11.12 -9.48 14.46
CA GLY A 234 -10.41 -9.83 15.68
C GLY A 234 -11.32 -9.98 16.87
N LEU A 235 -12.21 -9.02 17.13
CA LEU A 235 -13.19 -9.10 18.23
C LEU A 235 -14.11 -10.30 18.09
N GLU A 236 -14.67 -10.51 16.92
CA GLU A 236 -15.59 -11.62 16.64
C GLU A 236 -14.88 -12.96 16.85
N TYR A 237 -13.75 -13.15 16.21
CA TYR A 237 -13.03 -14.41 16.25
C TYR A 237 -12.57 -14.77 17.67
N PHE A 238 -11.90 -13.84 18.38
CA PHE A 238 -11.34 -14.13 19.70
C PHE A 238 -12.38 -14.18 20.82
N ARG A 239 -13.57 -13.64 20.63
CA ARG A 239 -14.74 -13.88 21.51
C ARG A 239 -15.30 -15.28 21.34
N ALA A 240 -15.34 -15.78 20.11
CA ALA A 240 -15.83 -17.13 19.81
C ALA A 240 -14.84 -18.22 20.22
N HIS A 241 -13.52 -17.93 20.19
CA HIS A 241 -12.44 -18.89 20.48
C HIS A 241 -11.69 -18.46 21.75
N ALA A 242 -12.25 -18.80 22.92
CA ALA A 242 -11.67 -18.50 24.22
C ALA A 242 -11.14 -19.78 24.88
N GLY A 243 -10.31 -19.63 25.92
CA GLY A 243 -9.74 -20.75 26.69
C GLY A 243 -8.73 -21.57 25.88
N ASP A 244 -8.84 -22.90 25.95
CA ASP A 244 -7.90 -23.85 25.31
C ASP A 244 -8.05 -23.85 23.77
N ASP A 245 -9.15 -23.36 23.26
CA ASP A 245 -9.43 -23.26 21.82
C ASP A 245 -8.83 -22.02 21.16
N ARG A 246 -8.20 -21.15 21.93
CA ARG A 246 -7.61 -19.93 21.43
C ARG A 246 -6.34 -20.20 20.62
N PRO A 247 -6.21 -19.68 19.38
CA PRO A 247 -4.94 -19.72 18.66
C PRO A 247 -3.90 -18.85 19.38
N THR A 248 -2.66 -19.32 19.37
CA THR A 248 -1.54 -18.58 19.95
C THR A 248 -0.66 -17.88 18.91
N GLY A 249 -0.79 -18.25 17.63
CA GLY A 249 -0.12 -17.64 16.51
C GLY A 249 -1.10 -17.10 15.47
N VAL A 250 -0.87 -15.89 15.02
CA VAL A 250 -1.69 -15.25 13.99
C VAL A 250 -0.82 -14.64 12.91
N THR A 251 -1.17 -14.88 11.65
CA THR A 251 -0.66 -14.13 10.50
C THR A 251 -1.75 -13.26 9.91
N CYS A 252 -1.40 -12.07 9.42
CA CYS A 252 -2.36 -11.11 8.86
C CYS A 252 -2.07 -10.83 7.39
N TYR A 253 -3.14 -10.58 6.63
CA TYR A 253 -3.08 -10.22 5.22
C TYR A 253 -2.16 -9.01 4.99
N ASN A 254 -2.31 -7.95 5.78
CA ASN A 254 -1.49 -6.75 5.67
C ASN A 254 -1.25 -6.09 7.04
N ALA A 255 -0.47 -5.02 7.05
CA ALA A 255 -0.17 -4.29 8.29
C ALA A 255 -1.41 -3.63 8.90
N LEU A 256 -2.34 -3.11 8.10
CA LEU A 256 -3.56 -2.46 8.62
C LEU A 256 -4.45 -3.46 9.36
N VAL A 257 -4.64 -4.66 8.80
CA VAL A 257 -5.38 -5.76 9.47
C VAL A 257 -4.67 -6.15 10.78
N ALA A 258 -3.33 -6.26 10.77
CA ALA A 258 -2.57 -6.59 11.98
C ALA A 258 -2.73 -5.53 13.09
N ILE A 259 -2.74 -4.25 12.72
CA ILE A 259 -2.97 -3.13 13.64
C ILE A 259 -4.37 -3.21 14.25
N GLY A 260 -5.39 -3.41 13.40
CA GLY A 260 -6.78 -3.58 13.84
C GLY A 260 -6.93 -4.76 14.79
N LEU A 261 -6.34 -5.89 14.46
CA LEU A 261 -6.32 -7.09 15.32
C LEU A 261 -5.64 -6.82 16.66
N CYS A 262 -4.48 -6.18 16.69
CA CYS A 262 -3.79 -5.85 17.95
C CYS A 262 -4.66 -4.99 18.88
N ARG A 263 -5.43 -4.06 18.32
CA ARG A 263 -6.42 -3.28 19.08
C ARG A 263 -7.52 -4.16 19.65
N ALA A 264 -8.05 -5.10 18.85
CA ALA A 264 -9.08 -6.05 19.32
C ALA A 264 -8.56 -6.93 20.45
N LEU A 265 -7.35 -7.48 20.32
CA LEU A 265 -6.70 -8.28 21.35
C LEU A 265 -6.54 -7.48 22.65
N HIS A 266 -6.06 -6.24 22.55
CA HIS A 266 -5.92 -5.35 23.71
C HIS A 266 -7.27 -5.12 24.43
N GLU A 267 -8.35 -4.85 23.69
CA GLU A 267 -9.70 -4.67 24.26
C GLU A 267 -10.22 -5.91 24.97
N LEU A 268 -9.85 -7.10 24.46
CA LEU A 268 -10.18 -8.39 25.07
C LEU A 268 -9.26 -8.77 26.24
N GLY A 269 -8.29 -7.91 26.60
CA GLY A 269 -7.32 -8.19 27.66
C GLY A 269 -6.24 -9.20 27.25
N LEU A 270 -6.08 -9.50 25.96
CA LEU A 270 -5.07 -10.39 25.41
C LEU A 270 -3.82 -9.61 25.04
N ARG A 271 -2.67 -10.08 25.52
CA ARG A 271 -1.39 -9.41 25.32
C ARG A 271 -0.67 -9.94 24.10
N VAL A 272 -0.12 -9.03 23.30
CA VAL A 272 0.82 -9.36 22.23
C VAL A 272 2.23 -9.06 22.75
N PRO A 273 3.19 -10.00 22.71
CA PRO A 273 3.09 -11.38 22.19
C PRO A 273 2.71 -12.43 23.26
N ASP A 274 2.44 -12.06 24.52
CA ASP A 274 2.37 -12.98 25.63
C ASP A 274 1.27 -14.03 25.52
N ASP A 275 0.09 -13.61 25.07
CA ASP A 275 -1.07 -14.49 24.90
C ASP A 275 -1.28 -14.88 23.42
N VAL A 276 -0.91 -13.97 22.48
CA VAL A 276 -1.02 -14.18 21.04
C VAL A 276 0.17 -13.54 20.33
N SER A 277 0.93 -14.34 19.58
CA SER A 277 1.95 -13.87 18.66
C SER A 277 1.31 -13.41 17.34
N VAL A 278 1.67 -12.23 16.84
CA VAL A 278 1.12 -11.64 15.62
C VAL A 278 2.23 -11.36 14.61
N VAL A 279 2.05 -11.85 13.39
CA VAL A 279 2.90 -11.51 12.23
C VAL A 279 2.07 -10.71 11.24
N GLY A 280 2.53 -9.49 10.92
CA GLY A 280 1.96 -8.62 9.91
C GLY A 280 2.55 -8.85 8.51
N PHE A 281 2.17 -7.98 7.60
CA PHE A 281 2.68 -7.93 6.23
C PHE A 281 2.86 -6.47 5.81
N ASP A 282 3.60 -6.19 4.71
CA ASP A 282 3.89 -4.90 4.09
C ASP A 282 5.01 -4.08 4.74
N ASP A 283 5.21 -4.17 6.06
CA ASP A 283 6.21 -3.38 6.81
C ASP A 283 6.04 -1.86 6.60
N ILE A 284 4.84 -1.35 6.88
CA ILE A 284 4.61 0.11 6.83
C ILE A 284 5.29 0.80 8.02
N PRO A 285 5.82 2.03 7.86
CA PRO A 285 6.60 2.70 8.92
C PRO A 285 5.89 2.82 10.26
N LEU A 286 4.56 2.89 10.25
CA LEU A 286 3.75 3.07 11.45
C LEU A 286 3.91 1.94 12.48
N ILE A 287 4.17 0.69 12.03
CA ILE A 287 4.24 -0.48 12.93
C ILE A 287 5.48 -0.50 13.83
N ASP A 288 6.52 0.26 13.51
CA ASP A 288 7.71 0.40 14.35
C ASP A 288 7.46 1.27 15.59
N TYR A 289 6.50 2.17 15.52
CA TYR A 289 6.17 3.12 16.59
C TYR A 289 5.13 2.58 17.56
N PHE A 290 4.66 1.34 17.39
CA PHE A 290 3.76 0.71 18.34
C PHE A 290 4.48 0.32 19.63
N GLN A 291 3.72 0.26 20.73
CA GLN A 291 4.23 -0.23 22.02
C GLN A 291 4.89 -1.62 21.87
N VAL A 292 4.33 -2.46 21.00
CA VAL A 292 4.91 -3.73 20.57
C VAL A 292 5.12 -3.67 19.05
N PRO A 293 6.34 -3.35 18.56
CA PRO A 293 6.64 -3.35 17.13
C PRO A 293 6.36 -4.71 16.50
N LEU A 294 5.70 -4.69 15.32
CA LEU A 294 5.24 -5.91 14.68
C LEU A 294 6.34 -6.63 13.89
N THR A 295 6.49 -7.92 14.14
CA THR A 295 7.13 -8.87 13.22
C THR A 295 6.32 -8.89 11.93
N THR A 296 6.97 -8.78 10.78
CA THR A 296 6.26 -8.58 9.51
C THR A 296 7.08 -9.04 8.30
N ILE A 297 6.41 -9.33 7.20
CA ILE A 297 7.05 -9.43 5.90
C ILE A 297 7.33 -8.00 5.38
N SER A 298 8.59 -7.71 5.09
CA SER A 298 9.01 -6.40 4.60
C SER A 298 8.95 -6.35 3.07
N VAL A 299 7.85 -5.78 2.55
CA VAL A 299 7.69 -5.56 1.10
C VAL A 299 8.49 -4.32 0.69
N PRO A 300 9.37 -4.39 -0.32
CA PRO A 300 10.20 -3.27 -0.75
C PRO A 300 9.40 -2.30 -1.64
N LYS A 301 8.39 -1.65 -1.07
CA LYS A 301 7.38 -0.82 -1.73
C LYS A 301 7.97 0.28 -2.62
N PHE A 302 8.94 1.03 -2.09
CA PHE A 302 9.63 2.08 -2.85
C PHE A 302 10.31 1.48 -4.09
N ARG A 303 11.03 0.36 -3.91
CA ARG A 303 11.71 -0.34 -5.01
C ARG A 303 10.75 -0.92 -6.04
N MET A 304 9.57 -1.40 -5.59
CA MET A 304 8.50 -1.84 -6.51
C MET A 304 8.05 -0.69 -7.41
N GLY A 305 7.84 0.49 -6.84
CA GLY A 305 7.49 1.69 -7.59
C GLY A 305 8.55 2.11 -8.59
N GLU A 306 9.83 2.14 -8.15
CA GLU A 306 10.96 2.44 -9.05
C GLU A 306 10.99 1.47 -10.24
N LEU A 307 10.91 0.17 -9.97
CA LEU A 307 11.02 -0.85 -11.00
C LEU A 307 9.82 -0.82 -11.96
N ALA A 308 8.61 -0.56 -11.43
CA ALA A 308 7.43 -0.41 -12.27
C ALA A 308 7.57 0.78 -13.24
N ALA A 309 8.04 1.92 -12.74
CA ALA A 309 8.30 3.09 -13.59
C ALA A 309 9.42 2.82 -14.61
N GLU A 310 10.48 2.13 -14.22
CA GLU A 310 11.57 1.74 -15.12
C GLU A 310 11.09 0.84 -16.27
N LEU A 311 10.30 -0.20 -15.95
CA LEU A 311 9.71 -1.08 -16.95
C LEU A 311 8.75 -0.31 -17.85
N LEU A 312 7.92 0.57 -17.29
CA LEU A 312 6.99 1.39 -18.06
C LEU A 312 7.72 2.32 -19.02
N ILE A 313 8.76 3.01 -18.58
CA ILE A 313 9.56 3.90 -19.42
C ILE A 313 10.20 3.12 -20.58
N ARG A 314 10.73 1.92 -20.33
CA ARG A 314 11.26 1.05 -21.41
C ARG A 314 10.19 0.74 -22.45
N HIS A 315 8.94 0.47 -22.03
CA HIS A 315 7.83 0.22 -22.94
C HIS A 315 7.45 1.47 -23.74
N VAL A 316 7.41 2.63 -23.09
CA VAL A 316 7.07 3.93 -23.72
C VAL A 316 8.12 4.35 -24.73
N GLU A 317 9.40 4.16 -24.44
CA GLU A 317 10.52 4.58 -25.30
C GLU A 317 10.88 3.55 -26.39
N ALA A 318 10.32 2.35 -26.31
CA ALA A 318 10.57 1.29 -27.26
C ALA A 318 9.98 1.63 -28.65
N LYS A 319 10.77 1.37 -29.70
CA LYS A 319 10.33 1.51 -31.12
C LYS A 319 9.46 0.35 -31.60
N ALA A 320 9.40 -0.73 -30.84
CA ALA A 320 8.63 -1.95 -31.14
C ALA A 320 7.90 -2.40 -29.88
N ILE A 321 6.89 -3.27 -30.04
CA ILE A 321 6.14 -3.85 -28.93
C ILE A 321 7.10 -4.68 -28.07
N VAL A 322 7.22 -4.32 -26.79
CA VAL A 322 8.00 -5.06 -25.80
C VAL A 322 7.12 -6.17 -25.21
N PRO A 323 7.60 -7.41 -25.17
CA PRO A 323 6.87 -8.49 -24.48
C PRO A 323 6.67 -8.19 -23.01
N PRO A 324 5.56 -8.64 -22.41
CA PRO A 324 5.35 -8.50 -20.98
C PRO A 324 6.49 -9.14 -20.17
N GLN A 325 6.93 -8.45 -19.14
CA GLN A 325 7.99 -8.89 -18.23
C GLN A 325 7.41 -9.06 -16.82
N ARG A 326 7.85 -10.08 -16.11
CA ARG A 326 7.52 -10.27 -14.69
C ARG A 326 8.78 -10.11 -13.86
N ALA A 327 8.72 -9.25 -12.86
CA ALA A 327 9.80 -9.02 -11.91
C ALA A 327 9.26 -9.25 -10.50
N TYR A 328 9.90 -10.16 -9.79
CA TYR A 328 9.60 -10.44 -8.39
C TYR A 328 10.74 -9.93 -7.51
N LEU A 329 10.38 -9.15 -6.49
CA LEU A 329 11.32 -8.62 -5.52
C LEU A 329 11.33 -9.50 -4.26
N ASP A 330 12.47 -9.59 -3.59
CA ASP A 330 12.54 -10.26 -2.29
C ASP A 330 11.80 -9.45 -1.23
N ALA A 331 11.06 -10.16 -0.35
CA ALA A 331 10.31 -9.58 0.75
C ALA A 331 10.63 -10.36 2.03
N PRO A 332 11.74 -10.03 2.73
CA PRO A 332 12.19 -10.79 3.90
C PRO A 332 11.25 -10.65 5.09
N LEU A 333 11.27 -11.65 5.97
CA LEU A 333 10.68 -11.55 7.30
C LEU A 333 11.58 -10.68 8.19
N VAL A 334 11.01 -9.64 8.79
CA VAL A 334 11.64 -8.79 9.79
C VAL A 334 11.05 -9.13 11.16
N VAL A 335 11.86 -9.78 12.00
CA VAL A 335 11.45 -10.19 13.35
C VAL A 335 11.58 -9.02 14.30
N ARG A 336 10.49 -8.72 15.03
CA ARG A 336 10.43 -7.69 16.07
C ARG A 336 9.90 -8.28 17.38
N ARG A 337 9.05 -7.53 18.10
CA ARG A 337 8.60 -7.92 19.45
C ARG A 337 7.20 -8.51 19.53
N SER A 338 6.47 -8.62 18.42
CA SER A 338 5.10 -9.14 18.43
C SER A 338 5.00 -10.66 18.34
N THR A 339 6.13 -11.36 18.35
CA THR A 339 6.19 -12.82 18.36
C THR A 339 7.12 -13.32 19.46
N ARG A 340 6.81 -14.47 20.06
CA ARG A 340 7.63 -15.14 21.08
C ARG A 340 7.46 -16.65 21.02
N ALA A 341 8.42 -17.36 21.56
CA ALA A 341 8.30 -18.81 21.71
C ALA A 341 7.18 -19.18 22.69
N VAL A 342 6.44 -20.22 22.36
CA VAL A 342 5.43 -20.80 23.24
C VAL A 342 6.14 -21.45 24.43
N THR A 343 5.95 -20.90 25.62
CA THR A 343 6.40 -21.55 26.85
C THR A 343 5.47 -22.74 27.17
N ARG A 344 5.95 -23.96 27.03
CA ARG A 344 5.26 -25.14 27.53
C ARG A 344 5.13 -24.99 29.05
N GLY A 345 3.95 -24.60 29.53
CA GLY A 345 3.65 -24.54 30.95
C GLY A 345 3.11 -23.20 31.43
N ASN A 346 1.87 -22.89 31.09
CA ASN A 346 0.97 -22.16 31.98
C ASN A 346 -0.26 -23.05 32.23
N ALA A 347 -0.01 -24.26 32.78
CA ALA A 347 -0.98 -24.78 33.73
C ALA A 347 -0.92 -23.80 34.90
N THR A 348 -2.01 -23.10 35.14
CA THR A 348 -2.27 -22.22 36.28
C THR A 348 -1.64 -22.81 37.55
N ALA A 349 -0.55 -22.20 38.03
CA ALA A 349 -0.16 -22.40 39.41
C ALA A 349 -1.33 -21.81 40.26
N PRO A 350 -1.86 -22.60 41.24
CA PRO A 350 -2.86 -22.05 42.16
C PRO A 350 -2.23 -20.87 42.88
N GLN A 351 -2.85 -19.74 42.91
CA GLN A 351 -2.53 -18.66 43.85
C GLN A 351 -2.74 -19.20 45.24
N ASP A 352 -1.68 -19.81 45.82
CA ASP A 352 -1.72 -20.15 47.24
C ASP A 352 -1.79 -18.85 48.04
N ALA A 353 -2.87 -18.82 48.73
CA ALA A 353 -3.25 -18.06 49.92
C ALA A 353 -2.18 -17.07 50.43
N LEU A 354 -2.54 -15.83 50.43
CA LEU A 354 -2.00 -14.79 51.30
C LEU A 354 -1.90 -15.33 52.75
N GLY A 355 -0.68 -15.73 53.15
CA GLY A 355 -0.33 -16.05 54.51
C GLY A 355 -0.54 -14.81 55.38
N THR A 356 -1.45 -14.94 56.32
CA THR A 356 -1.71 -14.01 57.43
C THR A 356 -0.41 -13.75 58.20
N PRO A 357 0.02 -12.51 58.43
CA PRO A 357 1.21 -12.27 59.26
C PRO A 357 0.95 -12.64 60.71
N ALA A 358 1.76 -13.58 61.22
CA ALA A 358 1.77 -13.98 62.64
C ALA A 358 2.08 -12.75 63.50
N ARG A 359 1.18 -12.45 64.44
CA ARG A 359 1.40 -11.50 65.53
C ARG A 359 2.58 -11.98 66.41
N SER A 360 3.70 -11.27 66.38
CA SER A 360 4.76 -11.45 67.36
C SER A 360 4.43 -10.69 68.62
N THR A 361 4.10 -11.45 69.68
CA THR A 361 3.99 -10.96 71.05
C THR A 361 5.38 -10.66 71.60
N ARG A 362 5.72 -9.42 71.70
CA ARG A 362 6.88 -8.91 72.44
C ARG A 362 6.63 -9.03 73.94
N ARG A 363 7.27 -9.97 74.63
CA ARG A 363 7.42 -10.02 76.09
C ARG A 363 8.31 -8.86 76.53
N VAL A 364 7.78 -7.98 77.33
CA VAL A 364 8.50 -6.95 78.08
C VAL A 364 9.17 -7.66 79.29
N ALA A 365 10.51 -7.70 79.26
CA ALA A 365 11.29 -8.01 80.47
C ALA A 365 11.70 -6.73 81.17
N ALA A 366 11.22 -6.55 82.37
CA ALA A 366 11.67 -5.54 83.31
C ALA A 366 13.02 -5.98 83.92
N SER A 367 14.02 -5.14 83.87
CA SER A 367 15.19 -5.23 84.78
C SER A 367 15.38 -3.90 85.49
N ARG A 368 15.31 -4.00 86.80
CA ARG A 368 15.63 -2.99 87.82
C ARG A 368 17.16 -2.85 87.93
N GLY A 369 17.56 -1.68 88.34
CA GLY A 369 18.69 -1.53 89.27
C GLY A 369 19.81 -0.65 88.77
N GLN A 370 19.88 0.47 89.34
CA GLN A 370 20.73 1.01 90.40
C GLN A 370 21.99 1.75 89.90
N SER A 371 21.98 3.00 90.22
CA SER A 371 23.02 3.76 90.97
C SER A 371 24.41 3.92 90.32
N HIS A 372 24.80 5.03 89.88
CA HIS A 372 25.50 6.13 90.57
C HIS A 372 25.59 7.34 89.69
#